data_78a70ca002278a221f1695c86e40f99c
#
_entry.id   78a70ca002278a221f1695c86e40f99c
#
_cell.length_a   1.000
_cell.length_b   1.000
_cell.length_c   1.000
_cell.angle_alpha   90.00
_cell.angle_beta   90.00
_cell.angle_gamma   90.00
#
_symmetry.space_group_name_H-M   'P 1'
#
loop_
_entity.id
_entity.type
_entity.pdbx_description
1 polymer ?
#
loop_
_entity_poly.entity_id
_entity_poly.type
_entity_poly.pdbx_seq_one_letter_code
_entity_poly.pdbx_strand_id
1 'polypeptide(L)'
;MQKTTFQDPDQQEELDRWQCKDFGSRYEDASTFVSNKTIFVVCGCGRSGTSLLRVMLDTHSLLVCGPESLLFLPLSIKPEELYKKFEVPLKDLRSWKRRCASRAEFALHFQEAYLALRERNIWGDKTSRNIHRLEQIWQHFPNAKIIHVVRDPRDVVRSLKTHRKRKVVDGQIVPTGWIQPLDDCIGRWLRAMDDALHFRGNSNYMEMKYEDLVLDTISTLTRVCRHVGVHFEEQMLEFHTVTSRSRDARLFPQNIEATQPISTASIGKWKEELMVEEVEEVVRRTHDYAIKLGYTL
;
A
#
# COMPACT_ATOMS: atom_id res chain seq x y z
N MET A 1 19.84 -37.62 -6.16
CA MET A 1 18.96 -36.58 -5.61
C MET A 1 19.83 -35.43 -5.09
N GLN A 2 20.17 -34.49 -5.96
CA GLN A 2 20.90 -33.27 -5.57
C GLN A 2 19.88 -32.17 -5.39
N LYS A 3 19.76 -31.66 -4.17
CA LYS A 3 19.01 -30.45 -3.86
C LYS A 3 19.84 -29.27 -4.37
N THR A 4 19.47 -28.70 -5.51
CA THR A 4 19.96 -27.41 -5.98
C THR A 4 19.18 -26.33 -5.25
N THR A 5 19.70 -25.86 -4.13
CA THR A 5 19.28 -24.62 -3.49
C THR A 5 19.90 -23.46 -4.24
N PHE A 6 19.21 -22.93 -5.24
CA PHE A 6 19.50 -21.58 -5.74
C PHE A 6 18.93 -20.59 -4.73
N GLN A 7 19.75 -20.14 -3.81
CA GLN A 7 19.44 -18.95 -2.99
C GLN A 7 19.78 -17.73 -3.84
N ASP A 8 18.74 -17.06 -4.33
CA ASP A 8 18.87 -15.74 -4.92
C ASP A 8 19.20 -14.76 -3.78
N PRO A 9 20.32 -14.01 -3.83
CA PRO A 9 20.70 -13.03 -2.81
C PRO A 9 19.61 -12.01 -2.55
N ASP A 10 18.82 -11.64 -3.57
CA ASP A 10 17.67 -10.74 -3.44
C ASP A 10 16.49 -11.37 -2.67
N GLN A 11 16.36 -12.71 -2.70
CA GLN A 11 15.37 -13.42 -1.87
C GLN A 11 15.76 -13.38 -0.39
N GLN A 12 17.02 -13.52 -0.09
CA GLN A 12 17.51 -13.45 1.28
C GLN A 12 17.35 -12.02 1.81
N GLU A 13 17.67 -11.00 1.02
CA GLU A 13 17.46 -9.60 1.39
C GLU A 13 15.97 -9.26 1.58
N GLU A 14 15.05 -9.88 0.82
CA GLU A 14 13.61 -9.69 1.00
C GLU A 14 13.07 -10.54 2.17
N LEU A 15 13.53 -11.77 2.36
CA LEU A 15 13.25 -12.58 3.55
C LEU A 15 13.82 -11.92 4.81
N ASP A 16 15.02 -11.35 4.74
CA ASP A 16 15.62 -10.59 5.82
C ASP A 16 14.87 -9.28 6.08
N ARG A 17 14.30 -8.64 5.05
CA ARG A 17 13.33 -7.55 5.20
C ARG A 17 12.02 -7.99 5.88
N TRP A 18 11.63 -9.26 5.75
CA TRP A 18 10.44 -9.83 6.41
C TRP A 18 10.75 -10.38 7.79
N GLN A 19 11.98 -10.83 8.05
CA GLN A 19 12.43 -11.44 9.30
C GLN A 19 13.23 -10.45 10.17
N CYS A 20 13.09 -9.15 9.96
CA CYS A 20 13.86 -8.09 10.62
C CYS A 20 14.37 -8.45 12.02
N LYS A 21 15.62 -8.90 12.10
CA LYS A 21 16.36 -9.09 13.34
C LYS A 21 17.24 -7.90 13.73
N ASP A 22 17.38 -6.90 12.85
CA ASP A 22 18.20 -5.72 13.10
C ASP A 22 17.36 -4.43 13.10
N PHE A 23 16.48 -4.32 14.09
CA PHE A 23 15.97 -3.03 14.50
C PHE A 23 16.89 -2.49 15.58
N GLY A 24 17.68 -1.50 15.19
CA GLY A 24 18.25 -0.64 16.22
C GLY A 24 17.11 -0.15 17.12
N SER A 25 17.11 -0.60 18.36
CA SER A 25 16.11 -0.44 19.41
C SER A 25 15.70 1.02 19.74
N ARG A 26 16.10 1.99 18.95
CA ARG A 26 15.79 3.42 19.11
C ARG A 26 14.46 3.86 18.53
N TYR A 27 13.77 3.03 17.74
CA TYR A 27 12.52 3.40 17.10
C TYR A 27 11.38 2.41 17.35
N GLU A 28 11.58 1.42 18.22
CA GLU A 28 10.47 0.62 18.73
C GLU A 28 9.69 1.45 19.74
N ASP A 29 8.42 1.53 19.51
CA ASP A 29 7.45 2.46 20.06
C ASP A 29 7.17 2.30 21.57
N ALA A 30 8.18 2.46 22.42
CA ALA A 30 7.98 2.77 23.84
C ALA A 30 7.64 4.25 24.07
N SER A 31 7.51 5.06 22.99
CA SER A 31 7.25 6.48 23.12
C SER A 31 5.77 6.74 23.42
N THR A 32 5.52 7.60 24.38
CA THR A 32 4.20 8.14 24.73
C THR A 32 3.69 9.18 23.72
N PHE A 33 4.35 9.33 22.57
CA PHE A 33 4.00 10.31 21.56
C PHE A 33 2.63 9.99 20.93
N VAL A 34 1.71 10.92 20.99
CA VAL A 34 0.38 10.85 20.38
C VAL A 34 0.10 12.14 19.62
N SER A 35 -0.40 12.02 18.40
CA SER A 35 -0.86 13.14 17.58
C SER A 35 -2.35 13.01 17.32
N ASN A 36 -3.11 14.05 17.65
CA ASN A 36 -4.54 14.13 17.36
C ASN A 36 -4.86 14.59 15.93
N LYS A 37 -3.84 14.81 15.09
CA LYS A 37 -4.06 15.16 13.68
C LYS A 37 -4.72 14.02 12.94
N THR A 38 -5.72 14.34 12.16
CA THR A 38 -6.34 13.36 11.26
C THR A 38 -5.41 13.08 10.10
N ILE A 39 -5.13 11.80 9.90
CA ILE A 39 -4.46 11.27 8.71
C ILE A 39 -5.35 10.20 8.09
N PHE A 40 -5.12 9.85 6.83
CA PHE A 40 -5.71 8.64 6.26
C PHE A 40 -4.62 7.65 5.84
N VAL A 41 -4.95 6.37 5.89
CA VAL A 41 -4.01 5.29 5.54
C VAL A 41 -4.68 4.37 4.54
N VAL A 42 -4.10 4.29 3.35
CA VAL A 42 -4.52 3.35 2.31
C VAL A 42 -3.64 2.11 2.39
N CYS A 43 -4.21 0.99 2.76
CA CYS A 43 -3.49 -0.27 2.98
C CYS A 43 -4.28 -1.48 2.46
N GLY A 44 -3.70 -2.67 2.56
CA GLY A 44 -4.30 -3.94 2.12
C GLY A 44 -3.24 -4.90 1.59
N CYS A 45 -3.66 -6.06 1.15
CA CYS A 45 -2.74 -6.96 0.45
C CYS A 45 -2.18 -6.25 -0.80
N GLY A 46 -0.88 -6.37 -1.05
CA GLY A 46 -0.30 -5.87 -2.29
C GLY A 46 -1.08 -6.39 -3.51
N ARG A 47 -1.18 -5.60 -4.57
CA ARG A 47 -1.95 -5.90 -5.80
C ARG A 47 -3.48 -5.83 -5.66
N SER A 48 -3.99 -5.32 -4.55
CA SER A 48 -5.44 -5.08 -4.36
C SER A 48 -5.96 -3.75 -4.92
N GLY A 49 -5.13 -2.95 -5.60
CA GLY A 49 -5.57 -1.68 -6.19
C GLY A 49 -5.31 -0.44 -5.31
N THR A 50 -4.53 -0.55 -4.24
CA THR A 50 -4.16 0.58 -3.36
C THR A 50 -3.51 1.75 -4.11
N SER A 51 -2.75 1.47 -5.18
CA SER A 51 -2.13 2.50 -6.01
C SER A 51 -3.14 3.28 -6.84
N LEU A 52 -4.19 2.63 -7.35
CA LEU A 52 -5.27 3.29 -8.08
C LEU A 52 -6.03 4.25 -7.17
N LEU A 53 -6.47 3.76 -6.01
CA LEU A 53 -7.15 4.63 -5.04
C LEU A 53 -6.27 5.82 -4.65
N ARG A 54 -4.98 5.60 -4.39
CA ARG A 54 -4.04 6.67 -4.04
C ARG A 54 -3.98 7.76 -5.09
N VAL A 55 -3.83 7.41 -6.38
CA VAL A 55 -3.74 8.44 -7.42
C VAL A 55 -5.03 9.23 -7.57
N MET A 56 -6.19 8.61 -7.34
CA MET A 56 -7.47 9.31 -7.31
C MET A 56 -7.55 10.29 -6.12
N LEU A 57 -7.11 9.87 -4.93
CA LEU A 57 -7.09 10.72 -3.74
C LEU A 57 -6.10 11.89 -3.89
N ASP A 58 -4.98 11.70 -4.57
CA ASP A 58 -3.98 12.75 -4.82
C ASP A 58 -4.47 13.87 -5.76
N THR A 59 -5.55 13.66 -6.50
CA THR A 59 -6.17 14.71 -7.33
C THR A 59 -7.17 15.58 -6.57
N HIS A 60 -7.56 15.18 -5.37
CA HIS A 60 -8.45 15.97 -4.52
C HIS A 60 -7.78 17.25 -4.03
N SER A 61 -8.51 18.36 -3.97
CA SER A 61 -7.97 19.69 -3.62
C SER A 61 -7.38 19.78 -2.20
N LEU A 62 -7.88 18.97 -1.26
CA LEU A 62 -7.48 19.01 0.15
C LEU A 62 -6.54 17.87 0.56
N LEU A 63 -6.46 16.80 -0.23
CA LEU A 63 -5.74 15.58 0.13
C LEU A 63 -4.38 15.51 -0.56
N VAL A 64 -3.42 14.85 0.11
CA VAL A 64 -2.16 14.41 -0.49
C VAL A 64 -1.69 13.12 0.14
N CYS A 65 -1.27 12.17 -0.68
CA CYS A 65 -0.78 10.87 -0.23
C CYS A 65 0.66 10.60 -0.72
N GLY A 66 0.88 10.72 -2.01
CA GLY A 66 2.17 10.39 -2.61
C GLY A 66 2.45 8.88 -2.68
N PRO A 67 3.68 8.48 -3.06
CA PRO A 67 4.09 7.09 -3.15
C PRO A 67 4.24 6.42 -1.76
N GLU A 68 4.64 5.14 -1.73
CA GLU A 68 4.86 4.44 -0.45
C GLU A 68 5.98 5.08 0.37
N SER A 69 5.62 5.61 1.54
CA SER A 69 6.58 6.23 2.46
C SER A 69 7.36 5.22 3.29
N LEU A 70 6.73 4.08 3.60
CA LEU A 70 7.20 3.04 4.52
C LEU A 70 7.39 3.54 5.97
N LEU A 71 6.86 4.72 6.31
CA LEU A 71 7.11 5.38 7.60
C LEU A 71 6.55 4.59 8.80
N PHE A 72 5.45 3.87 8.63
CA PHE A 72 4.86 3.06 9.71
C PHE A 72 5.38 1.62 9.75
N LEU A 73 6.26 1.25 8.82
CA LEU A 73 6.87 -0.07 8.83
C LEU A 73 8.13 -0.07 9.72
N PRO A 74 8.41 -1.21 10.34
CA PRO A 74 9.60 -1.38 11.16
C PRO A 74 10.89 -1.48 10.31
N LEU A 75 11.13 -0.55 9.42
CA LEU A 75 12.28 -0.47 8.53
C LEU A 75 13.11 0.79 8.83
N SER A 76 14.40 0.77 8.57
CA SER A 76 15.22 1.97 8.73
C SER A 76 14.69 3.11 7.86
N ILE A 77 14.49 4.29 8.48
CA ILE A 77 14.13 5.51 7.74
C ILE A 77 15.31 5.93 6.87
N LYS A 78 15.07 6.07 5.57
CA LYS A 78 16.08 6.47 4.58
C LYS A 78 15.77 7.87 4.05
N PRO A 79 16.39 8.94 4.61
CA PRO A 79 16.13 10.32 4.22
C PRO A 79 16.29 10.57 2.72
N GLU A 80 17.29 9.96 2.10
CA GLU A 80 17.60 10.13 0.67
C GLU A 80 16.49 9.55 -0.23
N GLU A 81 15.91 8.41 0.16
CA GLU A 81 14.79 7.82 -0.56
C GLU A 81 13.51 8.64 -0.38
N LEU A 82 13.25 9.15 0.84
CA LEU A 82 12.12 10.04 1.10
C LEU A 82 12.24 11.34 0.32
N TYR A 83 13.44 11.94 0.28
CA TYR A 83 13.68 13.14 -0.55
C TYR A 83 13.40 12.87 -2.04
N LYS A 84 13.90 11.76 -2.58
CA LYS A 84 13.65 11.38 -3.97
C LYS A 84 12.17 11.22 -4.29
N LYS A 85 11.40 10.68 -3.35
CA LYS A 85 9.97 10.38 -3.54
C LYS A 85 9.09 11.61 -3.30
N PHE A 86 9.35 12.37 -2.26
CA PHE A 86 8.44 13.38 -1.71
C PHE A 86 8.92 14.82 -1.84
N GLU A 87 10.21 15.03 -2.12
CA GLU A 87 10.86 16.34 -2.25
C GLU A 87 10.91 17.15 -0.94
N VAL A 88 10.55 16.56 0.18
CA VAL A 88 10.77 17.16 1.51
C VAL A 88 12.26 17.39 1.69
N PRO A 89 12.69 18.59 2.15
CA PRO A 89 14.12 18.95 2.16
C PRO A 89 14.99 17.94 2.90
N LEU A 90 16.04 17.46 2.25
CA LEU A 90 16.91 16.40 2.79
C LEU A 90 17.55 16.78 4.11
N LYS A 91 17.89 18.08 4.30
CA LYS A 91 18.43 18.61 5.55
C LYS A 91 17.49 18.38 6.72
N ASP A 92 16.18 18.55 6.51
CA ASP A 92 15.16 18.43 7.54
C ASP A 92 14.92 16.94 7.85
N LEU A 93 14.79 16.09 6.83
CA LEU A 93 14.70 14.64 6.98
C LEU A 93 15.86 14.03 7.76
N ARG A 94 17.10 14.46 7.48
CA ARG A 94 18.30 14.03 8.23
C ARG A 94 18.30 14.55 9.66
N SER A 95 17.84 15.79 9.86
CA SER A 95 17.74 16.39 11.19
C SER A 95 16.72 15.64 12.05
N TRP A 96 15.53 15.40 11.55
CA TRP A 96 14.47 14.66 12.27
C TRP A 96 14.89 13.23 12.57
N LYS A 97 15.53 12.53 11.62
CA LYS A 97 16.05 11.18 11.87
C LYS A 97 17.01 11.12 13.07
N ARG A 98 17.78 12.19 13.35
CA ARG A 98 18.70 12.25 14.49
C ARG A 98 18.03 12.68 15.80
N ARG A 99 16.97 13.51 15.71
CA ARG A 99 16.43 14.24 16.86
C ARG A 99 15.10 13.69 17.37
N CYS A 100 14.28 13.10 16.52
CA CYS A 100 13.01 12.52 16.94
C CYS A 100 13.24 11.31 17.87
N ALA A 101 12.46 11.28 18.94
CA ALA A 101 12.49 10.17 19.89
C ALA A 101 11.76 8.93 19.37
N SER A 102 10.84 9.12 18.43
CA SER A 102 10.04 8.03 17.86
C SER A 102 9.85 8.18 16.36
N ARG A 103 9.44 7.08 15.74
CA ARG A 103 9.02 7.04 14.35
C ARG A 103 7.75 7.86 14.09
N ALA A 104 6.82 7.84 15.03
CA ALA A 104 5.58 8.60 14.95
C ALA A 104 5.84 10.11 14.97
N GLU A 105 6.78 10.58 15.81
CA GLU A 105 7.22 11.97 15.81
C GLU A 105 7.88 12.38 14.48
N PHE A 106 8.73 11.50 13.92
CA PHE A 106 9.29 11.72 12.57
C PHE A 106 8.17 11.81 11.53
N ALA A 107 7.19 10.90 11.58
CA ALA A 107 6.06 10.89 10.64
C ALA A 107 5.22 12.18 10.74
N LEU A 108 5.06 12.74 11.94
CA LEU A 108 4.37 14.01 12.11
C LEU A 108 5.12 15.17 11.46
N HIS A 109 6.41 15.30 11.69
CA HIS A 109 7.21 16.35 11.05
C HIS A 109 7.24 16.20 9.53
N PHE A 110 7.35 14.95 9.05
CA PHE A 110 7.26 14.66 7.62
C PHE A 110 5.91 15.08 7.04
N GLN A 111 4.81 14.72 7.70
CA GLN A 111 3.45 15.10 7.32
C GLN A 111 3.33 16.63 7.19
N GLU A 112 3.73 17.38 8.21
CA GLU A 112 3.63 18.84 8.24
C GLU A 112 4.41 19.49 7.08
N ALA A 113 5.64 19.05 6.86
CA ALA A 113 6.45 19.57 5.77
C ALA A 113 5.89 19.20 4.38
N TYR A 114 5.39 17.99 4.23
CA TYR A 114 4.84 17.55 2.96
C TYR A 114 3.51 18.23 2.64
N LEU A 115 2.64 18.44 3.65
CA LEU A 115 1.42 19.25 3.51
C LEU A 115 1.72 20.68 3.08
N ALA A 116 2.69 21.32 3.72
CA ALA A 116 3.12 22.67 3.37
C ALA A 116 3.69 22.75 1.94
N LEU A 117 4.52 21.76 1.56
CA LEU A 117 5.13 21.69 0.23
C LEU A 117 4.10 21.49 -0.87
N ARG A 118 2.99 20.79 -0.59
CA ARG A 118 1.94 20.46 -1.55
C ARG A 118 0.73 21.37 -1.46
N GLU A 119 0.69 22.30 -0.49
CA GLU A 119 -0.45 23.19 -0.23
C GLU A 119 -1.74 22.39 -0.04
N ARG A 120 -1.70 21.38 0.84
CA ARG A 120 -2.81 20.47 1.15
C ARG A 120 -3.09 20.45 2.65
N ASN A 121 -4.26 19.92 3.02
CA ASN A 121 -4.77 19.98 4.39
C ASN A 121 -4.67 18.63 5.12
N ILE A 122 -4.85 17.53 4.41
CA ILE A 122 -4.89 16.19 5.00
C ILE A 122 -3.89 15.29 4.28
N TRP A 123 -2.96 14.75 5.06
CA TRP A 123 -1.98 13.79 4.55
C TRP A 123 -2.48 12.36 4.70
N GLY A 124 -2.21 11.56 3.69
CA GLY A 124 -2.37 10.12 3.72
C GLY A 124 -1.07 9.37 3.47
N ASP A 125 -0.95 8.20 4.04
CA ASP A 125 0.09 7.24 3.70
C ASP A 125 -0.50 6.07 2.91
N LYS A 126 0.02 5.84 1.70
CA LYS A 126 -0.28 4.63 0.96
C LYS A 126 0.94 3.71 0.99
N THR A 127 0.97 2.86 1.98
CA THR A 127 1.88 1.72 2.06
C THR A 127 1.04 0.47 2.28
N SER A 128 0.97 -0.40 1.28
CA SER A 128 0.08 -1.58 1.32
C SER A 128 0.28 -2.40 2.59
N ARG A 129 1.53 -2.57 3.04
CA ARG A 129 1.90 -3.34 4.25
C ARG A 129 1.51 -2.67 5.57
N ASN A 130 1.03 -1.42 5.58
CA ASN A 130 0.50 -0.81 6.81
C ASN A 130 -0.68 -1.58 7.38
N ILE A 131 -1.32 -2.46 6.58
CA ILE A 131 -2.36 -3.39 7.04
C ILE A 131 -1.91 -4.23 8.23
N HIS A 132 -0.62 -4.52 8.36
CA HIS A 132 -0.03 -5.29 9.45
C HIS A 132 0.38 -4.42 10.67
N ARG A 133 0.01 -3.11 10.67
CA ARG A 133 0.49 -2.13 11.67
C ARG A 133 -0.63 -1.22 12.18
N LEU A 134 -1.89 -1.60 12.04
CA LEU A 134 -3.04 -0.73 12.34
C LEU A 134 -3.10 -0.33 13.81
N GLU A 135 -2.83 -1.26 14.75
CA GLU A 135 -2.79 -0.96 16.17
C GLU A 135 -1.73 0.09 16.50
N GLN A 136 -0.50 -0.09 15.96
CA GLN A 136 0.59 0.84 16.20
C GLN A 136 0.33 2.21 15.56
N ILE A 137 -0.34 2.24 14.42
CA ILE A 137 -0.75 3.50 13.79
C ILE A 137 -1.75 4.22 14.70
N TRP A 138 -2.79 3.54 15.20
CA TRP A 138 -3.77 4.14 16.09
C TRP A 138 -3.22 4.48 17.48
N GLN A 139 -2.23 3.74 17.96
CA GLN A 139 -1.54 4.08 19.21
C GLN A 139 -0.96 5.50 19.16
N HIS A 140 -0.42 5.92 18.02
CA HIS A 140 0.22 7.22 17.83
C HIS A 140 -0.65 8.24 17.12
N PHE A 141 -1.59 7.81 16.29
CA PHE A 141 -2.54 8.61 15.53
C PHE A 141 -3.96 8.07 15.72
N PRO A 142 -4.58 8.31 16.91
CA PRO A 142 -5.87 7.71 17.24
C PRO A 142 -7.00 8.10 16.28
N ASN A 143 -6.88 9.24 15.60
CA ASN A 143 -7.83 9.73 14.60
C ASN A 143 -7.50 9.27 13.16
N ALA A 144 -6.53 8.37 12.98
CA ALA A 144 -6.18 7.86 11.65
C ALA A 144 -7.35 7.11 11.01
N LYS A 145 -7.73 7.51 9.80
CA LYS A 145 -8.79 6.89 9.00
C LYS A 145 -8.18 5.79 8.11
N ILE A 146 -8.47 4.55 8.43
CA ILE A 146 -7.92 3.40 7.69
C ILE A 146 -8.87 3.03 6.56
N ILE A 147 -8.31 2.93 5.34
CA ILE A 147 -8.99 2.45 4.14
C ILE A 147 -8.31 1.14 3.74
N HIS A 148 -8.92 0.02 4.10
CA HIS A 148 -8.48 -1.31 3.71
C HIS A 148 -9.02 -1.63 2.32
N VAL A 149 -8.16 -1.63 1.33
CA VAL A 149 -8.52 -2.03 -0.03
C VAL A 149 -8.46 -3.55 -0.13
N VAL A 150 -9.62 -4.17 -0.28
CA VAL A 150 -9.77 -5.60 -0.50
C VAL A 150 -10.01 -5.91 -1.98
N ARG A 151 -9.68 -7.11 -2.41
CA ARG A 151 -9.88 -7.57 -3.79
C ARG A 151 -10.06 -9.08 -3.79
N ASP A 152 -10.75 -9.60 -4.82
CA ASP A 152 -10.89 -11.03 -5.06
C ASP A 152 -9.55 -11.76 -4.89
N PRO A 153 -9.45 -12.75 -3.98
CA PRO A 153 -8.20 -13.46 -3.71
C PRO A 153 -7.59 -14.09 -4.96
N ARG A 154 -8.41 -14.57 -5.89
CA ARG A 154 -7.96 -15.19 -7.15
C ARG A 154 -7.21 -14.19 -8.01
N ASP A 155 -7.74 -12.97 -8.16
CA ASP A 155 -7.08 -11.89 -8.91
C ASP A 155 -5.82 -11.36 -8.20
N VAL A 156 -5.85 -11.28 -6.87
CA VAL A 156 -4.67 -10.87 -6.08
C VAL A 156 -3.55 -11.90 -6.22
N VAL A 157 -3.85 -13.17 -6.01
CA VAL A 157 -2.88 -14.27 -6.11
C VAL A 157 -2.30 -14.34 -7.53
N ARG A 158 -3.14 -14.28 -8.56
CA ARG A 158 -2.70 -14.21 -9.96
C ARG A 158 -1.74 -13.04 -10.18
N SER A 159 -2.10 -11.84 -9.70
CA SER A 159 -1.29 -10.65 -9.88
C SER A 159 0.02 -10.69 -9.10
N LEU A 160 0.04 -11.27 -7.89
CA LEU A 160 1.26 -11.50 -7.12
C LEU A 160 2.19 -12.50 -7.82
N LYS A 161 1.64 -13.61 -8.30
CA LYS A 161 2.38 -14.68 -8.97
C LYS A 161 3.08 -14.19 -10.23
N THR A 162 2.39 -13.37 -11.03
CA THR A 162 2.88 -12.86 -12.32
C THR A 162 3.57 -11.49 -12.21
N HIS A 163 3.58 -10.89 -11.03
CA HIS A 163 4.23 -9.60 -10.82
C HIS A 163 5.73 -9.74 -11.02
N ARG A 164 6.19 -9.39 -12.21
CA ARG A 164 7.60 -9.49 -12.59
C ARG A 164 8.40 -8.47 -11.79
N LYS A 165 9.28 -8.95 -10.92
CA LYS A 165 10.33 -8.10 -10.37
C LYS A 165 11.22 -7.64 -11.52
N ARG A 166 11.56 -6.37 -11.53
CA ARG A 166 12.44 -5.76 -12.51
C ARG A 166 13.77 -5.49 -11.83
N LYS A 167 14.86 -5.79 -12.50
CA LYS A 167 16.20 -5.41 -12.09
C LYS A 167 16.82 -4.47 -13.13
N VAL A 168 17.76 -3.66 -12.69
CA VAL A 168 18.54 -2.82 -13.60
C VAL A 168 19.78 -3.61 -14.00
N VAL A 169 19.95 -3.84 -15.32
CA VAL A 169 21.14 -4.45 -15.91
C VAL A 169 21.63 -3.48 -16.97
N ASP A 170 22.87 -3.01 -16.86
CA ASP A 170 23.49 -2.05 -17.80
C ASP A 170 22.64 -0.80 -18.06
N GLY A 171 22.00 -0.27 -17.00
CA GLY A 171 21.13 0.91 -17.09
C GLY A 171 19.74 0.64 -17.67
N GLN A 172 19.43 -0.58 -18.08
CA GLN A 172 18.11 -0.98 -18.58
C GLN A 172 17.33 -1.76 -17.52
N ILE A 173 16.02 -1.49 -17.44
CA ILE A 173 15.13 -2.22 -16.55
C ILE A 173 14.70 -3.52 -17.25
N VAL A 174 15.15 -4.66 -16.72
CA VAL A 174 14.82 -5.99 -17.26
C VAL A 174 13.97 -6.79 -16.27
N PRO A 175 13.03 -7.63 -16.76
CA PRO A 175 12.29 -8.56 -15.91
C PRO A 175 13.25 -9.61 -15.34
N THR A 176 13.09 -9.98 -14.07
CA THR A 176 13.89 -11.04 -13.44
C THR A 176 13.44 -12.46 -13.84
N GLY A 177 12.25 -12.59 -14.45
CA GLY A 177 11.65 -13.89 -14.78
C GLY A 177 11.17 -14.70 -13.56
N TRP A 178 11.34 -14.17 -12.35
CA TRP A 178 10.96 -14.87 -11.14
C TRP A 178 9.43 -14.89 -10.95
N ILE A 179 8.89 -16.08 -10.69
CA ILE A 179 7.47 -16.30 -10.39
C ILE A 179 7.34 -16.60 -8.90
N GLN A 180 6.50 -15.86 -8.21
CA GLN A 180 6.28 -16.07 -6.78
C GLN A 180 5.53 -17.39 -6.54
N PRO A 181 5.95 -18.23 -5.57
CA PRO A 181 5.24 -19.44 -5.20
C PRO A 181 3.77 -19.18 -4.84
N LEU A 182 2.87 -20.07 -5.25
CA LEU A 182 1.43 -19.94 -5.02
C LEU A 182 1.11 -19.81 -3.52
N ASP A 183 1.75 -20.63 -2.69
CA ASP A 183 1.59 -20.63 -1.23
C ASP A 183 1.92 -19.28 -0.60
N ASP A 184 2.99 -18.63 -1.06
CA ASP A 184 3.38 -17.31 -0.56
C ASP A 184 2.36 -16.25 -0.95
N CYS A 185 1.83 -16.34 -2.19
CA CYS A 185 0.81 -15.41 -2.67
C CYS A 185 -0.48 -15.53 -1.86
N ILE A 186 -0.96 -16.76 -1.64
CA ILE A 186 -2.14 -17.04 -0.81
C ILE A 186 -1.89 -16.59 0.63
N GLY A 187 -0.74 -16.95 1.20
CA GLY A 187 -0.37 -16.59 2.57
C GLY A 187 -0.29 -15.09 2.79
N ARG A 188 0.13 -14.30 1.79
CA ARG A 188 0.12 -12.82 1.89
C ARG A 188 -1.30 -12.26 1.97
N TRP A 189 -2.22 -12.79 1.17
CA TRP A 189 -3.61 -12.36 1.20
C TRP A 189 -4.26 -12.71 2.54
N LEU A 190 -4.09 -13.95 3.00
CA LEU A 190 -4.63 -14.42 4.28
C LEU A 190 -4.14 -13.57 5.46
N ARG A 191 -2.81 -13.34 5.56
CA ARG A 191 -2.25 -12.50 6.63
C ARG A 191 -2.84 -11.09 6.64
N ALA A 192 -3.07 -10.50 5.47
CA ALA A 192 -3.69 -9.18 5.42
C ALA A 192 -5.14 -9.20 5.95
N MET A 193 -5.88 -10.30 5.72
CA MET A 193 -7.24 -10.46 6.27
C MET A 193 -7.21 -10.74 7.78
N ASP A 194 -6.31 -11.61 8.25
CA ASP A 194 -6.12 -11.92 9.67
C ASP A 194 -5.82 -10.66 10.48
N ASP A 195 -4.92 -9.81 9.97
CA ASP A 195 -4.46 -8.62 10.69
C ASP A 195 -5.45 -7.45 10.66
N ALA A 196 -6.47 -7.49 9.81
CA ALA A 196 -7.34 -6.33 9.59
C ALA A 196 -8.82 -6.56 9.93
N LEU A 197 -9.38 -7.73 9.64
CA LEU A 197 -10.83 -7.92 9.72
C LEU A 197 -11.39 -7.90 11.14
N HIS A 198 -10.56 -8.08 12.17
CA HIS A 198 -10.99 -7.93 13.55
C HIS A 198 -11.28 -6.47 13.94
N PHE A 199 -10.82 -5.48 13.14
CA PHE A 199 -11.15 -4.07 13.34
C PHE A 199 -12.50 -3.66 12.75
N ARG A 200 -13.25 -4.58 12.15
CA ARG A 200 -14.62 -4.30 11.71
C ARG A 200 -15.45 -3.76 12.88
N GLY A 201 -16.23 -2.71 12.63
CA GLY A 201 -16.98 -2.01 13.67
C GLY A 201 -16.25 -0.80 14.27
N ASN A 202 -14.94 -0.63 14.05
CA ASN A 202 -14.25 0.59 14.40
C ASN A 202 -14.62 1.70 13.40
N SER A 203 -15.11 2.86 13.90
CA SER A 203 -15.54 3.99 13.08
C SER A 203 -14.40 4.62 12.24
N ASN A 204 -13.16 4.33 12.60
CA ASN A 204 -11.97 4.79 11.88
C ASN A 204 -11.43 3.75 10.88
N TYR A 205 -12.12 2.61 10.70
CA TYR A 205 -11.76 1.56 9.76
C TYR A 205 -12.87 1.35 8.74
N MET A 206 -12.53 1.31 7.46
CA MET A 206 -13.45 0.91 6.40
C MET A 206 -12.80 -0.07 5.43
N GLU A 207 -13.59 -1.01 4.93
CA GLU A 207 -13.22 -1.85 3.80
C GLU A 207 -13.79 -1.26 2.52
N MET A 208 -12.99 -1.31 1.47
CA MET A 208 -13.37 -0.90 0.12
C MET A 208 -12.94 -1.98 -0.85
N LYS A 209 -13.89 -2.52 -1.62
CA LYS A 209 -13.57 -3.47 -2.69
C LYS A 209 -12.96 -2.74 -3.89
N TYR A 210 -11.91 -3.32 -4.45
CA TYR A 210 -11.32 -2.85 -5.71
C TYR A 210 -12.34 -2.88 -6.85
N GLU A 211 -13.16 -3.92 -6.88
CA GLU A 211 -14.19 -4.12 -7.88
C GLU A 211 -15.23 -2.99 -7.83
N ASP A 212 -15.66 -2.58 -6.62
CA ASP A 212 -16.57 -1.44 -6.44
C ASP A 212 -15.93 -0.14 -6.93
N LEU A 213 -14.63 0.07 -6.64
CA LEU A 213 -13.90 1.26 -7.11
C LEU A 213 -13.90 1.37 -8.62
N VAL A 214 -13.84 0.25 -9.34
CA VAL A 214 -13.75 0.21 -10.80
C VAL A 214 -15.13 0.22 -11.46
N LEU A 215 -16.12 -0.45 -10.85
CA LEU A 215 -17.47 -0.62 -11.43
C LEU A 215 -18.42 0.52 -11.04
N ASP A 216 -18.26 1.06 -9.83
CA ASP A 216 -19.07 2.17 -9.29
C ASP A 216 -18.16 3.20 -8.60
N THR A 217 -17.34 3.85 -9.41
CA THR A 217 -16.27 4.74 -8.98
C THR A 217 -16.79 5.91 -8.15
N ILE A 218 -17.86 6.58 -8.60
CA ILE A 218 -18.36 7.80 -7.96
C ILE A 218 -18.91 7.49 -6.57
N SER A 219 -19.76 6.46 -6.45
CA SER A 219 -20.32 6.07 -5.15
C SER A 219 -19.23 5.60 -4.19
N THR A 220 -18.27 4.83 -4.70
CA THR A 220 -17.14 4.32 -3.90
C THR A 220 -16.23 5.46 -3.40
N LEU A 221 -15.83 6.38 -4.28
CA LEU A 221 -15.04 7.54 -3.89
C LEU A 221 -15.79 8.48 -2.94
N THR A 222 -17.10 8.64 -3.13
CA THR A 222 -17.95 9.43 -2.21
C THR A 222 -17.94 8.83 -0.80
N ARG A 223 -18.01 7.50 -0.66
CA ARG A 223 -17.91 6.80 0.62
C ARG A 223 -16.52 6.97 1.25
N VAL A 224 -15.45 6.83 0.44
CA VAL A 224 -14.07 7.02 0.88
C VAL A 224 -13.83 8.45 1.37
N CYS A 225 -14.24 9.43 0.59
CA CYS A 225 -14.12 10.86 0.95
C CYS A 225 -14.85 11.19 2.26
N ARG A 226 -16.09 10.69 2.42
CA ARG A 226 -16.86 10.85 3.67
C ARG A 226 -16.12 10.22 4.86
N HIS A 227 -15.50 9.04 4.69
CA HIS A 227 -14.73 8.39 5.74
C HIS A 227 -13.50 9.21 6.16
N VAL A 228 -12.82 9.83 5.19
CA VAL A 228 -11.67 10.73 5.43
C VAL A 228 -12.10 12.08 6.01
N GLY A 229 -13.37 12.47 5.84
CA GLY A 229 -13.92 13.74 6.33
C GLY A 229 -13.90 14.87 5.31
N VAL A 230 -13.94 14.53 4.01
CA VAL A 230 -14.03 15.48 2.89
C VAL A 230 -15.20 15.13 1.96
N HIS A 231 -15.54 16.04 1.05
CA HIS A 231 -16.52 15.78 -0.01
C HIS A 231 -15.84 15.21 -1.24
N PHE A 232 -16.56 14.41 -2.01
CA PHE A 232 -16.09 13.94 -3.31
C PHE A 232 -15.94 15.12 -4.29
N GLU A 233 -14.91 15.10 -5.11
CA GLU A 233 -14.64 16.07 -6.18
C GLU A 233 -14.55 15.36 -7.53
N GLU A 234 -15.23 15.87 -8.57
CA GLU A 234 -15.26 15.27 -9.91
C GLU A 234 -13.86 15.12 -10.53
N GLN A 235 -12.94 16.05 -10.22
CA GLN A 235 -11.54 15.96 -10.70
C GLN A 235 -10.83 14.67 -10.29
N MET A 236 -11.33 13.97 -9.26
CA MET A 236 -10.78 12.66 -8.87
C MET A 236 -10.96 11.59 -9.96
N LEU A 237 -11.92 11.76 -10.87
CA LEU A 237 -12.12 10.88 -12.01
C LEU A 237 -11.09 11.12 -13.13
N GLU A 238 -10.53 12.32 -13.18
CA GLU A 238 -9.54 12.74 -14.18
C GLU A 238 -8.07 12.49 -13.73
N PHE A 239 -7.87 11.65 -12.71
CA PHE A 239 -6.57 11.35 -12.11
C PHE A 239 -5.49 10.98 -13.15
N HIS A 240 -5.86 10.29 -14.23
CA HIS A 240 -4.97 9.84 -15.29
C HIS A 240 -4.35 11.01 -16.07
N THR A 241 -5.02 12.16 -16.16
CA THR A 241 -4.49 13.35 -16.85
C THR A 241 -3.38 14.02 -16.05
N VAL A 242 -3.45 13.95 -14.71
CA VAL A 242 -2.48 14.54 -13.79
C VAL A 242 -1.33 13.57 -13.53
N THR A 243 -1.64 12.30 -13.25
CA THR A 243 -0.64 11.32 -12.86
C THR A 243 0.24 10.85 -14.01
N SER A 244 -0.25 10.84 -15.25
CA SER A 244 0.57 10.55 -16.43
C SER A 244 1.74 11.52 -16.61
N ARG A 245 1.58 12.76 -16.12
CA ARG A 245 2.60 13.81 -16.13
C ARG A 245 3.43 13.83 -14.85
N SER A 246 3.03 13.08 -13.83
CA SER A 246 3.67 13.09 -12.53
C SER A 246 5.03 12.38 -12.56
N ARG A 247 5.92 12.81 -11.66
CA ARG A 247 7.20 12.17 -11.41
C ARG A 247 7.03 10.70 -10.97
N ASP A 248 5.92 10.38 -10.34
CA ASP A 248 5.58 9.03 -9.87
C ASP A 248 5.53 7.98 -10.98
N ALA A 249 4.98 8.31 -12.15
CA ALA A 249 4.95 7.40 -13.30
C ALA A 249 6.36 7.02 -13.77
N ARG A 250 7.33 7.94 -13.63
CA ARG A 250 8.74 7.71 -13.98
C ARG A 250 9.50 6.93 -12.92
N LEU A 251 9.21 7.21 -11.63
CA LEU A 251 9.91 6.57 -10.52
C LEU A 251 9.40 5.15 -10.22
N PHE A 252 8.14 4.87 -10.55
CA PHE A 252 7.47 3.61 -10.24
C PHE A 252 6.78 3.00 -11.46
N PRO A 253 7.54 2.52 -12.47
CA PRO A 253 6.99 1.94 -13.71
C PRO A 253 6.02 0.78 -13.46
N GLN A 254 6.16 0.07 -12.33
CA GLN A 254 5.25 -1.00 -11.92
C GLN A 254 3.84 -0.53 -11.59
N ASN A 255 3.64 0.78 -11.41
CA ASN A 255 2.34 1.39 -11.13
C ASN A 255 1.72 2.08 -12.34
N ILE A 256 2.27 1.85 -13.54
CA ILE A 256 1.81 2.52 -14.78
C ILE A 256 0.33 2.28 -15.04
N GLU A 257 -0.20 1.11 -14.69
CA GLU A 257 -1.63 0.79 -14.83
C GLU A 257 -2.51 1.74 -13.99
N ALA A 258 -2.02 2.19 -12.83
CA ALA A 258 -2.73 3.15 -11.97
C ALA A 258 -2.73 4.58 -12.53
N THR A 259 -2.02 4.85 -13.60
CA THR A 259 -1.98 6.17 -14.28
C THR A 259 -2.80 6.19 -15.57
N GLN A 260 -3.45 5.09 -15.91
CA GLN A 260 -4.33 4.96 -17.06
C GLN A 260 -5.79 5.20 -16.65
N PRO A 261 -6.69 5.51 -17.61
CA PRO A 261 -8.12 5.55 -17.33
C PRO A 261 -8.60 4.26 -16.65
N ILE A 262 -9.67 4.38 -15.86
CA ILE A 262 -10.28 3.24 -15.17
C ILE A 262 -10.62 2.14 -16.18
N SER A 263 -10.24 0.91 -15.84
CA SER A 263 -10.50 -0.26 -16.68
C SER A 263 -10.92 -1.45 -15.83
N THR A 264 -11.91 -2.17 -16.28
CA THR A 264 -12.39 -3.42 -15.69
C THR A 264 -11.52 -4.63 -16.05
N ALA A 265 -10.56 -4.46 -16.96
CA ALA A 265 -9.73 -5.55 -17.53
C ALA A 265 -8.93 -6.36 -16.49
N SER A 266 -8.79 -5.84 -15.28
CA SER A 266 -8.11 -6.54 -14.18
C SER A 266 -9.07 -7.41 -13.33
N ILE A 267 -10.39 -7.30 -13.52
CA ILE A 267 -11.40 -8.08 -12.79
C ILE A 267 -11.61 -9.42 -13.49
N GLY A 268 -11.47 -10.50 -12.73
CA GLY A 268 -11.68 -11.86 -13.25
C GLY A 268 -10.57 -12.37 -14.17
N LYS A 269 -9.46 -11.65 -14.27
CA LYS A 269 -8.32 -12.03 -15.11
C LYS A 269 -7.64 -13.35 -14.68
N TRP A 270 -7.89 -13.77 -13.45
CA TRP A 270 -7.48 -15.06 -12.95
C TRP A 270 -8.01 -16.23 -13.79
N LYS A 271 -9.19 -16.09 -14.43
CA LYS A 271 -9.82 -17.12 -15.29
C LYS A 271 -8.97 -17.49 -16.50
N GLU A 272 -8.13 -16.57 -16.94
CA GLU A 272 -7.28 -16.72 -18.13
C GLU A 272 -5.83 -17.13 -17.76
N GLU A 273 -5.39 -16.79 -16.55
CA GLU A 273 -3.96 -16.85 -16.21
C GLU A 273 -3.61 -17.84 -15.10
N LEU A 274 -4.58 -18.36 -14.32
CA LEU A 274 -4.36 -19.41 -13.34
C LEU A 274 -4.80 -20.78 -13.88
N MET A 275 -4.08 -21.83 -13.50
CA MET A 275 -4.50 -23.20 -13.75
C MET A 275 -5.69 -23.58 -12.86
N VAL A 276 -6.48 -24.57 -13.27
CA VAL A 276 -7.67 -24.99 -12.51
C VAL A 276 -7.30 -25.40 -11.09
N GLU A 277 -6.24 -26.19 -10.93
CA GLU A 277 -5.75 -26.65 -9.63
C GLU A 277 -5.30 -25.49 -8.72
N GLU A 278 -4.73 -24.44 -9.31
CA GLU A 278 -4.35 -23.23 -8.58
C GLU A 278 -5.57 -22.46 -8.09
N VAL A 279 -6.60 -22.36 -8.94
CA VAL A 279 -7.88 -21.72 -8.56
C VAL A 279 -8.54 -22.49 -7.42
N GLU A 280 -8.60 -23.82 -7.51
CA GLU A 280 -9.16 -24.68 -6.46
C GLU A 280 -8.42 -24.48 -5.13
N GLU A 281 -7.10 -24.42 -5.16
CA GLU A 281 -6.28 -24.21 -3.95
C GLU A 281 -6.49 -22.81 -3.35
N VAL A 282 -6.56 -21.76 -4.19
CA VAL A 282 -6.87 -20.40 -3.73
C VAL A 282 -8.26 -20.39 -3.08
N VAL A 283 -9.27 -20.92 -3.75
CA VAL A 283 -10.65 -20.96 -3.24
C VAL A 283 -10.70 -21.73 -1.93
N ARG A 284 -10.16 -22.94 -1.88
CA ARG A 284 -10.14 -23.78 -0.69
C ARG A 284 -9.56 -23.07 0.54
N ARG A 285 -8.47 -22.33 0.37
CA ARG A 285 -7.75 -21.67 1.48
C ARG A 285 -8.31 -20.32 1.87
N THR A 286 -8.92 -19.60 0.94
CA THR A 286 -9.40 -18.23 1.18
C THR A 286 -10.91 -18.14 1.39
N HIS A 287 -11.63 -19.27 1.27
CA HIS A 287 -13.10 -19.35 1.28
C HIS A 287 -13.75 -18.53 2.39
N ASP A 288 -13.39 -18.78 3.64
CA ASP A 288 -14.08 -18.18 4.79
C ASP A 288 -13.94 -16.65 4.83
N TYR A 289 -12.76 -16.13 4.48
CA TYR A 289 -12.55 -14.69 4.39
C TYR A 289 -13.23 -14.08 3.17
N ALA A 290 -13.16 -14.76 2.04
CA ALA A 290 -13.77 -14.28 0.81
C ALA A 290 -15.30 -14.17 0.95
N ILE A 291 -15.95 -15.16 1.54
CA ILE A 291 -17.39 -15.10 1.86
C ILE A 291 -17.70 -13.97 2.83
N LYS A 292 -16.92 -13.81 3.92
CA LYS A 292 -17.08 -12.69 4.87
C LYS A 292 -16.94 -11.32 4.20
N LEU A 293 -16.16 -11.24 3.13
CA LEU A 293 -15.98 -10.04 2.30
C LEU A 293 -17.05 -9.91 1.20
N GLY A 294 -17.96 -10.89 1.06
CA GLY A 294 -19.02 -10.89 0.07
C GLY A 294 -18.55 -11.21 -1.35
N TYR A 295 -17.52 -12.03 -1.49
CA TYR A 295 -17.12 -12.60 -2.78
C TYR A 295 -17.80 -13.94 -3.00
N THR A 296 -18.23 -14.19 -4.25
CA THR A 296 -18.66 -15.51 -4.72
C THR A 296 -17.45 -16.21 -5.32
N LEU A 297 -17.09 -17.36 -4.76
CA LEU A 297 -15.92 -18.15 -5.18
C LEU A 297 -16.31 -19.30 -6.11
#